data_b86de0cafed5aa86f35af606d293ee96
#
_entry.id   b86de0cafed5aa86f35af606d293ee96
#
_cell.length_a   1.000
_cell.length_b   1.000
_cell.length_c   1.000
_cell.angle_alpha   90.00
_cell.angle_beta   90.00
_cell.angle_gamma   90.00
#
_symmetry.space_group_name_H-M   'P 1'
#
loop_
_entity.id
_entity.type
_entity.pdbx_description
1 polymer ?
#
loop_
_entity_poly.entity_id
_entity_poly.type
_entity_poly.pdbx_seq_one_letter_code
_entity_poly.pdbx_strand_id
1 'polypeptide(L)'
;MAALAAALFASCNKETEMINPASEAHPDGASVTITLSSGDDAQTRAFFDATATAEAWEKSLSSLSVFTFNTSGELILRRDFTVSELASKSATFSLPKSAAGTECSFYAVANYDASSAKTRSALTALVEQSAGAYNGTFADVSTKALRSGGFVMSGSTTKTVGAVNTSTQVGISLKRTVAKVALQTTIAPEFSEKYPGSITINSVKLSRAASQSLVVAGEPSTGTMTYTHTQTPGTASSKYNSLFYLYETGTFDAGSRVLLEINATYDSDGSSSTSDDRSDVTYSIELTGKAAGQILRNGYYRVAANITGLVGQDCQVSVTVADWETPVTQSVDLGA
;
A
#
# COMPACT_ATOMS: atom_id res chain seq x y z
N MET A 1 46.07 44.56 37.44
CA MET A 1 46.26 43.27 36.76
C MET A 1 45.14 42.33 37.21
N ALA A 2 44.12 42.16 36.41
CA ALA A 2 43.02 41.22 36.67
C ALA A 2 43.04 40.21 35.53
N ALA A 3 43.31 38.95 35.83
CA ALA A 3 43.34 37.85 34.89
C ALA A 3 41.91 37.29 34.76
N LEU A 4 41.34 37.38 33.56
CA LEU A 4 40.03 36.84 33.21
C LEU A 4 40.22 35.40 32.76
N ALA A 5 39.74 34.43 33.55
CA ALA A 5 39.75 33.02 33.20
C ALA A 5 38.52 32.74 32.32
N ALA A 6 38.70 32.47 31.04
CA ALA A 6 37.64 32.01 30.12
C ALA A 6 37.47 30.50 30.31
N ALA A 7 36.34 30.09 30.87
CA ALA A 7 35.92 28.68 30.90
C ALA A 7 35.35 28.29 29.54
N LEU A 8 36.06 27.43 28.83
CA LEU A 8 35.58 26.76 27.61
C LEU A 8 34.61 25.65 28.01
N PHE A 9 33.32 25.88 27.82
CA PHE A 9 32.33 24.81 27.83
C PHE A 9 32.46 24.02 26.51
N ALA A 10 33.12 22.87 26.59
CA ALA A 10 33.03 21.88 25.52
C ALA A 10 31.62 21.27 25.52
N SER A 11 30.76 21.82 24.69
CA SER A 11 29.48 21.19 24.33
C SER A 11 29.79 19.96 23.47
N CYS A 12 29.69 18.77 24.04
CA CYS A 12 29.64 17.54 23.27
C CYS A 12 28.29 17.49 22.52
N ASN A 13 28.23 18.14 21.39
CA ASN A 13 27.21 17.81 20.38
C ASN A 13 27.57 16.43 19.84
N LYS A 14 26.90 15.39 20.30
CA LYS A 14 26.76 14.15 19.54
C LYS A 14 25.91 14.48 18.32
N GLU A 15 26.52 15.01 17.28
CA GLU A 15 25.97 15.01 15.96
C GLU A 15 25.78 13.55 15.56
N THR A 16 24.54 13.16 15.34
CA THR A 16 24.20 11.87 14.74
C THR A 16 24.65 12.00 13.29
N GLU A 17 25.83 11.50 12.96
CA GLU A 17 26.38 11.55 11.62
C GLU A 17 25.44 10.85 10.66
N MET A 18 24.95 11.60 9.68
CA MET A 18 24.35 11.02 8.50
C MET A 18 25.48 10.42 7.67
N ILE A 19 25.63 9.10 7.71
CA ILE A 19 26.67 8.40 6.96
C ILE A 19 26.34 8.50 5.48
N ASN A 20 27.17 9.26 4.77
CA ASN A 20 27.20 9.28 3.31
C ASN A 20 27.59 7.87 2.81
N PRO A 21 26.91 7.31 1.77
CA PRO A 21 27.16 5.96 1.25
C PRO A 21 28.60 5.67 0.82
N ALA A 22 29.46 6.67 0.75
CA ALA A 22 30.88 6.53 0.39
C ALA A 22 31.83 6.45 1.58
N SER A 23 31.40 6.69 2.81
CA SER A 23 32.25 6.61 4.00
C SER A 23 31.67 5.60 4.98
N GLU A 24 32.38 4.59 5.13
CA GLU A 24 32.91 3.91 6.28
C GLU A 24 32.40 2.51 6.54
N ALA A 25 33.25 1.60 6.10
CA ALA A 25 33.45 0.38 6.86
C ALA A 25 33.92 0.81 8.28
N HIS A 26 33.15 0.43 9.32
CA HIS A 26 33.73 0.34 10.66
C HIS A 26 34.72 -0.82 10.61
N PRO A 27 36.04 -0.60 10.51
CA PRO A 27 37.03 -1.67 10.28
C PRO A 27 37.00 -2.72 11.39
N ASP A 28 36.51 -2.33 12.57
CA ASP A 28 36.36 -3.20 13.75
C ASP A 28 34.86 -3.54 14.03
N GLY A 29 33.97 -3.30 13.08
CA GLY A 29 32.54 -3.52 13.22
C GLY A 29 32.08 -4.93 12.84
N ALA A 30 30.80 -5.19 13.01
CA ALA A 30 30.14 -6.39 12.50
C ALA A 30 29.48 -6.10 11.15
N SER A 31 29.75 -6.94 10.15
CA SER A 31 29.16 -6.80 8.81
C SER A 31 27.72 -7.29 8.81
N VAL A 32 26.84 -6.55 8.14
CA VAL A 32 25.43 -6.92 7.92
C VAL A 32 25.13 -6.83 6.44
N THR A 33 24.51 -7.87 5.88
CA THR A 33 23.99 -7.86 4.53
C THR A 33 22.46 -7.86 4.59
N ILE A 34 21.85 -6.76 4.17
CA ILE A 34 20.40 -6.64 4.02
C ILE A 34 20.01 -7.17 2.65
N THR A 35 19.01 -8.05 2.62
CA THR A 35 18.36 -8.52 1.40
C THR A 35 16.87 -8.23 1.49
N LEU A 36 16.34 -7.56 0.46
CA LEU A 36 14.93 -7.19 0.41
C LEU A 36 14.16 -8.14 -0.50
N SER A 37 12.99 -8.58 -0.04
CA SER A 37 11.99 -9.21 -0.87
C SER A 37 10.79 -8.27 -1.00
N SER A 38 10.34 -8.08 -2.22
CA SER A 38 9.13 -7.30 -2.55
C SER A 38 8.16 -8.14 -3.40
N GLY A 39 7.98 -9.41 -3.02
CA GLY A 39 7.25 -10.41 -3.82
C GLY A 39 8.07 -10.94 -5.01
N ASP A 40 7.73 -12.13 -5.46
CA ASP A 40 8.42 -12.81 -6.56
C ASP A 40 8.33 -12.02 -7.86
N ASP A 41 9.36 -12.13 -8.69
CA ASP A 41 9.47 -11.55 -10.05
C ASP A 41 8.55 -12.26 -11.07
N ALA A 42 7.42 -12.79 -10.62
CA ALA A 42 6.45 -13.46 -11.48
C ALA A 42 5.85 -12.51 -12.51
N GLN A 43 5.58 -13.02 -13.68
CA GLN A 43 5.17 -12.33 -14.90
C GLN A 43 4.01 -11.37 -14.69
N THR A 44 4.05 -10.22 -15.38
CA THR A 44 2.93 -9.28 -15.53
C THR A 44 1.67 -10.01 -15.99
N ARG A 45 0.58 -9.86 -15.27
CA ARG A 45 -0.70 -10.50 -15.59
C ARG A 45 -1.80 -9.47 -15.71
N ALA A 46 -2.81 -9.83 -16.52
CA ALA A 46 -3.91 -8.95 -16.83
C ALA A 46 -4.65 -8.46 -15.55
N PHE A 47 -5.13 -7.22 -15.60
CA PHE A 47 -6.06 -6.67 -14.65
C PHE A 47 -7.16 -7.69 -14.31
N PHE A 48 -7.43 -7.88 -13.02
CA PHE A 48 -8.46 -8.81 -12.51
C PHE A 48 -8.12 -10.31 -12.61
N ASP A 49 -6.90 -10.71 -12.96
CA ASP A 49 -6.50 -12.12 -12.94
C ASP A 49 -6.44 -12.66 -11.50
N ALA A 50 -6.94 -13.87 -11.28
CA ALA A 50 -6.92 -14.56 -9.99
C ALA A 50 -5.51 -14.82 -9.44
N THR A 51 -4.54 -14.91 -10.33
CA THR A 51 -3.12 -15.18 -10.02
C THR A 51 -2.25 -13.95 -10.27
N ALA A 52 -2.87 -12.75 -10.38
CA ALA A 52 -2.15 -11.52 -10.64
C ALA A 52 -1.18 -11.21 -9.50
N THR A 53 0.08 -11.11 -9.85
CA THR A 53 1.12 -10.52 -9.00
C THR A 53 1.18 -9.02 -9.22
N ALA A 54 1.85 -8.30 -8.32
CA ALA A 54 2.05 -6.86 -8.48
C ALA A 54 2.81 -6.56 -9.79
N GLU A 55 2.36 -5.53 -10.50
CA GLU A 55 3.03 -5.01 -11.68
C GLU A 55 4.43 -4.48 -11.36
N ALA A 56 5.32 -4.42 -12.36
CA ALA A 56 6.69 -3.95 -12.14
C ALA A 56 6.75 -2.56 -11.52
N TRP A 57 5.88 -1.63 -11.98
CA TRP A 57 5.79 -0.28 -11.45
C TRP A 57 5.21 -0.23 -10.02
N GLU A 58 4.39 -1.20 -9.62
CA GLU A 58 3.87 -1.34 -8.27
C GLU A 58 4.96 -1.81 -7.27
N LYS A 59 6.04 -2.40 -7.76
CA LYS A 59 7.21 -2.87 -6.99
C LYS A 59 8.42 -1.94 -7.07
N SER A 60 8.31 -0.82 -7.78
CA SER A 60 9.41 0.09 -8.03
C SER A 60 9.94 0.73 -6.75
N LEU A 61 11.26 0.71 -6.59
CA LEU A 61 11.98 1.35 -5.50
C LEU A 61 12.74 2.56 -6.07
N SER A 62 12.30 3.77 -5.72
CA SER A 62 12.99 5.02 -6.05
C SER A 62 13.94 5.49 -4.94
N SER A 63 13.65 5.08 -3.70
CA SER A 63 14.48 5.31 -2.53
C SER A 63 14.27 4.21 -1.50
N LEU A 64 15.26 3.98 -0.65
CA LEU A 64 15.14 3.08 0.48
C LEU A 64 16.14 3.48 1.56
N SER A 65 15.64 3.53 2.79
CA SER A 65 16.45 3.71 3.99
C SER A 65 16.28 2.50 4.91
N VAL A 66 17.38 2.00 5.43
CA VAL A 66 17.37 0.98 6.50
C VAL A 66 17.79 1.65 7.80
N PHE A 67 17.02 1.40 8.84
CA PHE A 67 17.26 1.85 10.21
C PHE A 67 17.59 0.64 11.08
N THR A 68 18.66 0.72 11.83
CA THR A 68 19.05 -0.30 12.81
C THR A 68 18.94 0.29 14.20
N PHE A 69 18.13 -0.33 15.06
CA PHE A 69 17.95 0.09 16.46
C PHE A 69 18.43 -0.98 17.42
N ASN A 70 18.93 -0.55 18.58
CA ASN A 70 19.20 -1.42 19.70
C ASN A 70 17.89 -1.85 20.40
N THR A 71 17.98 -2.70 21.42
CA THR A 71 16.83 -3.17 22.20
C THR A 71 16.08 -2.04 22.91
N SER A 72 16.77 -0.96 23.29
CA SER A 72 16.16 0.23 23.91
C SER A 72 15.46 1.14 22.88
N GLY A 73 15.58 0.85 21.58
CA GLY A 73 14.98 1.65 20.51
C GLY A 73 15.79 2.89 20.11
N GLU A 74 17.05 2.97 20.51
CA GLU A 74 17.98 4.00 20.08
C GLU A 74 18.54 3.66 18.70
N LEU A 75 18.70 4.66 17.84
CA LEU A 75 19.24 4.50 16.49
C LEU A 75 20.75 4.19 16.57
N ILE A 76 21.14 3.01 16.08
CA ILE A 76 22.54 2.62 15.90
C ILE A 76 23.07 3.18 14.57
N LEU A 77 22.29 2.96 13.48
CA LEU A 77 22.66 3.36 12.13
C LEU A 77 21.41 3.61 11.29
N ARG A 78 21.47 4.64 10.45
CA ARG A 78 20.61 4.80 9.27
C ARG A 78 21.48 4.67 8.02
N ARG A 79 21.06 3.85 7.08
CA ARG A 79 21.74 3.63 5.79
C ARG A 79 20.77 3.82 4.64
N ASP A 80 21.06 4.78 3.78
CA ASP A 80 20.31 4.98 2.54
C ASP A 80 20.95 4.15 1.41
N PHE A 81 20.13 3.47 0.61
CA PHE A 81 20.60 2.64 -0.49
C PHE A 81 21.01 3.49 -1.68
N THR A 82 22.10 3.11 -2.33
CA THR A 82 22.53 3.63 -3.62
C THR A 82 21.67 3.07 -4.74
N VAL A 83 21.73 3.68 -5.94
CA VAL A 83 20.99 3.22 -7.12
C VAL A 83 21.31 1.75 -7.46
N SER A 84 22.57 1.33 -7.34
CA SER A 84 22.96 -0.05 -7.60
C SER A 84 22.41 -1.03 -6.56
N GLU A 85 22.38 -0.64 -5.28
CA GLU A 85 21.81 -1.44 -4.20
C GLU A 85 20.29 -1.55 -4.29
N LEU A 86 19.61 -0.48 -4.75
CA LEU A 86 18.17 -0.54 -5.06
C LEU A 86 17.87 -1.54 -6.18
N ALA A 87 18.69 -1.55 -7.23
CA ALA A 87 18.56 -2.48 -8.36
C ALA A 87 18.80 -3.94 -7.94
N SER A 88 19.83 -4.18 -7.10
CA SER A 88 20.15 -5.52 -6.57
C SER A 88 19.25 -5.93 -5.40
N LYS A 89 18.48 -5.01 -4.84
CA LYS A 89 17.69 -5.18 -3.60
C LYS A 89 18.54 -5.69 -2.43
N SER A 90 19.80 -5.33 -2.41
CA SER A 90 20.76 -5.80 -1.41
C SER A 90 21.83 -4.75 -1.12
N ALA A 91 22.21 -4.63 0.15
CA ALA A 91 23.32 -3.79 0.58
C ALA A 91 24.08 -4.45 1.73
N THR A 92 25.42 -4.31 1.70
CA THR A 92 26.29 -4.75 2.78
C THR A 92 26.96 -3.53 3.42
N PHE A 93 26.91 -3.45 4.74
CA PHE A 93 27.51 -2.37 5.51
C PHE A 93 27.96 -2.86 6.89
N SER A 94 28.75 -2.09 7.58
CA SER A 94 29.25 -2.42 8.92
C SER A 94 28.48 -1.64 9.98
N LEU A 95 28.08 -2.33 11.04
CA LEU A 95 27.57 -1.72 12.27
C LEU A 95 28.72 -1.46 13.25
N PRO A 96 28.59 -0.49 14.16
CA PRO A 96 29.57 -0.27 15.23
C PRO A 96 29.82 -1.55 16.05
N LYS A 97 31.03 -1.68 16.57
CA LYS A 97 31.43 -2.84 17.39
C LYS A 97 30.50 -3.10 18.57
N SER A 98 29.86 -2.06 19.12
CA SER A 98 28.87 -2.17 20.20
C SER A 98 27.62 -2.95 19.82
N ALA A 99 27.31 -3.10 18.53
CA ALA A 99 26.20 -3.90 18.03
C ALA A 99 26.54 -5.39 17.91
N ALA A 100 27.83 -5.75 17.86
CA ALA A 100 28.26 -7.14 17.73
C ALA A 100 27.80 -7.99 18.92
N GLY A 101 27.22 -9.16 18.64
CA GLY A 101 26.65 -10.08 19.63
C GLY A 101 25.33 -9.63 20.26
N THR A 102 24.77 -8.48 19.83
CA THR A 102 23.52 -7.95 20.41
C THR A 102 22.33 -8.15 19.46
N GLU A 103 21.14 -8.19 20.04
CA GLU A 103 19.92 -8.17 19.27
C GLU A 103 19.63 -6.77 18.77
N CYS A 104 19.39 -6.64 17.45
CA CYS A 104 19.03 -5.40 16.78
C CYS A 104 17.73 -5.54 16.01
N SER A 105 16.94 -4.46 15.97
CA SER A 105 15.77 -4.35 15.12
C SER A 105 16.11 -3.59 13.85
N PHE A 106 15.79 -4.19 12.71
CA PHE A 106 16.03 -3.63 11.36
C PHE A 106 14.70 -3.24 10.75
N TYR A 107 14.60 -2.00 10.30
CA TYR A 107 13.44 -1.45 9.60
C TYR A 107 13.87 -0.93 8.23
N ALA A 108 13.16 -1.34 7.19
CA ALA A 108 13.35 -0.80 5.85
C ALA A 108 12.12 0.04 5.48
N VAL A 109 12.36 1.25 4.97
CA VAL A 109 11.33 2.18 4.49
C VAL A 109 11.70 2.61 3.07
N ALA A 110 10.82 2.33 2.12
CA ALA A 110 10.99 2.64 0.71
C ALA A 110 10.01 3.73 0.26
N ASN A 111 10.47 4.58 -0.65
CA ASN A 111 9.68 5.60 -1.32
C ASN A 111 9.04 6.64 -0.37
N TYR A 112 9.65 6.83 0.79
CA TYR A 112 9.22 7.78 1.82
C TYR A 112 10.42 8.39 2.53
N ASP A 113 10.39 9.69 2.77
CA ASP A 113 11.43 10.35 3.55
C ASP A 113 11.18 10.18 5.05
N ALA A 114 11.91 9.26 5.66
CA ALA A 114 11.89 9.00 7.10
C ALA A 114 13.12 9.59 7.82
N SER A 115 13.85 10.53 7.21
CA SER A 115 15.12 11.07 7.71
C SER A 115 15.01 11.76 9.08
N SER A 116 13.83 12.25 9.43
CA SER A 116 13.53 12.87 10.72
C SER A 116 13.50 11.90 11.89
N ALA A 117 13.30 10.60 11.64
CA ALA A 117 13.18 9.59 12.69
C ALA A 117 14.55 9.25 13.31
N LYS A 118 14.76 9.62 14.56
CA LYS A 118 16.00 9.36 15.31
C LYS A 118 15.85 8.27 16.38
N THR A 119 14.66 7.73 16.56
CA THR A 119 14.36 6.63 17.48
C THR A 119 13.38 5.67 16.82
N ARG A 120 13.32 4.42 17.31
CA ARG A 120 12.33 3.45 16.84
C ARG A 120 10.90 3.96 17.02
N SER A 121 10.59 4.57 18.16
CA SER A 121 9.28 5.16 18.43
C SER A 121 8.93 6.25 17.43
N ALA A 122 9.87 7.15 17.10
CA ALA A 122 9.65 8.18 16.09
C ALA A 122 9.41 7.58 14.70
N LEU A 123 10.16 6.53 14.32
CA LEU A 123 9.99 5.86 13.04
C LEU A 123 8.61 5.17 12.92
N THR A 124 8.20 4.45 13.97
CA THR A 124 6.91 3.73 13.97
C THR A 124 5.70 4.65 14.11
N ALA A 125 5.90 5.89 14.53
CA ALA A 125 4.86 6.93 14.59
C ALA A 125 4.70 7.72 13.28
N LEU A 126 5.53 7.50 12.26
CA LEU A 126 5.40 8.18 10.98
C LEU A 126 4.09 7.79 10.28
N VAL A 127 3.39 8.81 9.80
CA VAL A 127 2.08 8.66 9.15
C VAL A 127 2.15 9.12 7.70
N GLU A 128 1.61 8.34 6.81
CA GLU A 128 1.32 8.73 5.43
C GLU A 128 -0.14 9.16 5.30
N GLN A 129 -0.39 10.32 4.64
CA GLN A 129 -1.72 10.93 4.46
C GLN A 129 -2.01 11.23 2.98
N SER A 130 -1.37 10.54 2.08
CA SER A 130 -1.41 10.81 0.64
C SER A 130 -2.36 9.89 -0.12
N ALA A 131 -3.49 9.46 0.47
CA ALA A 131 -4.44 8.54 -0.17
C ALA A 131 -4.83 9.00 -1.58
N GLY A 132 -5.09 10.30 -1.77
CA GLY A 132 -5.43 10.89 -3.07
C GLY A 132 -4.34 10.77 -4.12
N ALA A 133 -3.06 10.74 -3.71
CA ALA A 133 -1.93 10.66 -4.64
C ALA A 133 -1.80 9.29 -5.33
N TYR A 134 -2.46 8.25 -4.82
CA TYR A 134 -2.47 6.93 -5.44
C TYR A 134 -3.59 6.73 -6.46
N ASN A 135 -4.60 7.61 -6.49
CA ASN A 135 -5.83 7.43 -7.26
C ASN A 135 -5.95 8.50 -8.35
N GLY A 136 -6.61 8.15 -9.47
CA GLY A 136 -6.79 8.99 -10.63
C GLY A 136 -7.77 8.37 -11.61
N THR A 137 -7.61 8.62 -12.91
CA THR A 137 -8.39 7.96 -13.94
C THR A 137 -8.02 6.47 -14.01
N PHE A 138 -8.94 5.62 -14.45
CA PHE A 138 -8.65 4.19 -14.64
C PHE A 138 -7.45 3.98 -15.58
N ALA A 139 -7.37 4.71 -16.68
CA ALA A 139 -6.29 4.59 -17.64
C ALA A 139 -4.91 4.87 -17.02
N ASP A 140 -4.84 5.84 -16.10
CA ASP A 140 -3.59 6.17 -15.42
C ASP A 140 -3.22 5.10 -14.39
N VAL A 141 -4.11 4.82 -13.42
CA VAL A 141 -3.79 3.94 -12.26
C VAL A 141 -3.58 2.48 -12.67
N SER A 142 -4.07 2.07 -13.83
CA SER A 142 -3.87 0.71 -14.37
C SER A 142 -2.54 0.51 -15.10
N THR A 143 -1.75 1.56 -15.27
CA THR A 143 -0.51 1.53 -16.07
C THR A 143 0.73 2.01 -15.34
N LYS A 144 0.59 2.80 -14.28
CA LYS A 144 1.70 3.41 -13.53
C LYS A 144 1.32 3.78 -12.10
N ALA A 145 2.32 3.98 -11.26
CA ALA A 145 2.12 4.63 -9.96
C ALA A 145 1.90 6.13 -10.17
N LEU A 146 0.81 6.71 -9.65
CA LEU A 146 0.55 8.15 -9.74
C LEU A 146 1.31 8.92 -8.67
N ARG A 147 1.46 8.34 -7.48
CA ARG A 147 2.24 8.96 -6.41
C ARG A 147 3.70 9.14 -6.85
N SER A 148 4.21 10.35 -6.72
CA SER A 148 5.62 10.65 -6.96
C SER A 148 6.51 9.78 -6.06
N GLY A 149 7.53 9.16 -6.65
CA GLY A 149 8.42 8.21 -5.96
C GLY A 149 7.87 6.78 -5.84
N GLY A 150 6.64 6.51 -6.29
CA GLY A 150 6.04 5.17 -6.25
C GLY A 150 5.30 4.85 -4.95
N PHE A 151 5.00 3.58 -4.74
CA PHE A 151 4.28 3.13 -3.54
C PHE A 151 5.18 3.16 -2.32
N VAL A 152 4.68 3.72 -1.21
CA VAL A 152 5.36 3.62 0.08
C VAL A 152 5.32 2.18 0.56
N MET A 153 6.48 1.64 0.91
CA MET A 153 6.61 0.29 1.42
C MET A 153 7.47 0.28 2.68
N SER A 154 7.19 -0.65 3.57
CA SER A 154 8.02 -0.87 4.75
C SER A 154 8.06 -2.34 5.14
N GLY A 155 9.07 -2.69 5.89
CA GLY A 155 9.21 -4.00 6.50
C GLY A 155 10.16 -3.94 7.68
N SER A 156 10.09 -4.93 8.56
CA SER A 156 10.98 -5.02 9.71
C SER A 156 11.29 -6.45 10.08
N THR A 157 12.42 -6.63 10.73
CA THR A 157 12.84 -7.90 11.32
C THR A 157 13.77 -7.64 12.51
N THR A 158 13.87 -8.60 13.40
CA THR A 158 14.82 -8.58 14.51
C THR A 158 15.84 -9.69 14.34
N LYS A 159 17.11 -9.38 14.56
CA LYS A 159 18.21 -10.33 14.38
C LYS A 159 19.34 -10.04 15.37
N THR A 160 19.92 -11.11 15.93
CA THR A 160 21.20 -10.97 16.65
C THR A 160 22.31 -10.76 15.62
N VAL A 161 23.05 -9.67 15.78
CA VAL A 161 24.21 -9.34 14.96
C VAL A 161 25.37 -10.27 15.38
N GLY A 162 26.06 -10.84 14.40
CA GLY A 162 27.19 -11.73 14.65
C GLY A 162 28.37 -11.03 15.35
N ALA A 163 29.37 -11.81 15.68
CA ALA A 163 30.62 -11.27 16.24
C ALA A 163 31.33 -10.33 15.26
N VAL A 164 32.25 -9.53 15.78
CA VAL A 164 33.16 -8.70 14.96
C VAL A 164 33.82 -9.57 13.87
N ASN A 165 33.96 -9.02 12.68
CA ASN A 165 34.49 -9.69 11.47
C ASN A 165 33.65 -10.88 10.96
N THR A 166 32.40 -11.01 11.40
CA THR A 166 31.46 -11.96 10.80
C THR A 166 30.36 -11.21 10.01
N SER A 167 29.73 -11.90 9.04
CA SER A 167 28.63 -11.33 8.29
C SER A 167 27.31 -11.90 8.78
N THR A 168 26.33 -11.01 9.02
CA THR A 168 24.96 -11.36 9.41
C THR A 168 24.03 -11.11 8.24
N GLN A 169 23.29 -12.13 7.82
CA GLN A 169 22.28 -12.00 6.77
C GLN A 169 20.93 -11.58 7.40
N VAL A 170 20.34 -10.51 6.88
CA VAL A 170 19.09 -9.93 7.35
C VAL A 170 18.12 -9.79 6.18
N GLY A 171 17.13 -10.67 6.11
CA GLY A 171 16.05 -10.60 5.13
C GLY A 171 14.91 -9.71 5.64
N ILE A 172 14.45 -8.77 4.83
CA ILE A 172 13.30 -7.92 5.13
C ILE A 172 12.29 -7.98 3.98
N SER A 173 11.06 -8.37 4.28
CA SER A 173 9.95 -8.34 3.33
C SER A 173 9.28 -6.98 3.36
N LEU A 174 9.23 -6.29 2.21
CA LEU A 174 8.57 -5.00 2.06
C LEU A 174 7.09 -5.21 1.72
N LYS A 175 6.22 -4.48 2.42
CA LYS A 175 4.78 -4.42 2.17
C LYS A 175 4.35 -2.98 1.92
N ARG A 176 3.47 -2.78 0.93
CA ARG A 176 2.90 -1.47 0.62
C ARG A 176 2.01 -1.00 1.76
N THR A 177 1.97 0.31 2.02
CA THR A 177 1.03 0.92 2.97
C THR A 177 -0.41 0.79 2.52
N VAL A 178 -0.63 0.71 1.20
CA VAL A 178 -1.96 0.61 0.59
C VAL A 178 -2.32 -0.82 0.21
N ALA A 179 -3.63 -1.06 0.10
CA ALA A 179 -4.25 -2.18 -0.58
C ALA A 179 -4.70 -1.76 -1.99
N LYS A 180 -4.85 -2.73 -2.88
CA LYS A 180 -5.37 -2.60 -4.24
C LYS A 180 -6.79 -3.16 -4.29
N VAL A 181 -7.75 -2.37 -4.79
CA VAL A 181 -9.13 -2.79 -5.04
C VAL A 181 -9.43 -2.70 -6.53
N ALA A 182 -9.59 -3.84 -7.17
CA ALA A 182 -9.97 -3.96 -8.57
C ALA A 182 -11.46 -4.36 -8.64
N LEU A 183 -12.27 -3.50 -9.23
CA LEU A 183 -13.68 -3.78 -9.50
C LEU A 183 -13.87 -4.07 -10.99
N GLN A 184 -14.52 -5.17 -11.29
CA GLN A 184 -15.01 -5.49 -12.63
C GLN A 184 -16.53 -5.60 -12.58
N THR A 185 -17.22 -4.71 -13.31
CA THR A 185 -18.68 -4.68 -13.43
C THR A 185 -19.07 -5.24 -14.79
N THR A 186 -20.03 -6.16 -14.80
CA THR A 186 -20.65 -6.71 -16.00
C THR A 186 -22.17 -6.48 -15.97
N ILE A 187 -22.77 -6.29 -17.11
CA ILE A 187 -24.22 -6.31 -17.29
C ILE A 187 -24.59 -7.73 -17.70
N ALA A 188 -25.40 -8.38 -16.90
CA ALA A 188 -25.83 -9.75 -17.17
C ALA A 188 -26.75 -9.81 -18.42
N PRO A 189 -26.69 -10.89 -19.22
CA PRO A 189 -27.61 -11.05 -20.33
C PRO A 189 -29.08 -10.95 -19.92
N GLU A 190 -29.43 -11.48 -18.76
CA GLU A 190 -30.78 -11.48 -18.17
C GLU A 190 -31.32 -10.07 -17.89
N PHE A 191 -30.38 -9.07 -17.78
CA PHE A 191 -30.79 -7.68 -17.64
C PHE A 191 -31.64 -7.23 -18.85
N SER A 192 -31.15 -7.46 -20.06
CA SER A 192 -31.83 -7.06 -21.29
C SER A 192 -33.14 -7.84 -21.56
N GLU A 193 -33.30 -9.03 -20.96
CA GLU A 193 -34.52 -9.80 -21.03
C GLU A 193 -35.62 -9.20 -20.13
N LYS A 194 -35.22 -8.63 -18.98
CA LYS A 194 -36.14 -8.01 -18.02
C LYS A 194 -36.41 -6.53 -18.32
N TYR A 195 -35.39 -5.81 -18.79
CA TYR A 195 -35.43 -4.37 -18.95
C TYR A 195 -35.07 -3.99 -20.39
N PRO A 196 -36.05 -3.62 -21.21
CA PRO A 196 -35.78 -3.07 -22.55
C PRO A 196 -34.92 -1.81 -22.45
N GLY A 197 -34.20 -1.51 -23.52
CA GLY A 197 -33.33 -0.31 -23.57
C GLY A 197 -31.88 -0.60 -23.21
N SER A 198 -31.22 0.34 -22.53
CA SER A 198 -29.80 0.24 -22.23
C SER A 198 -29.46 0.73 -20.84
N ILE A 199 -28.34 0.21 -20.26
CA ILE A 199 -27.76 0.72 -19.04
C ILE A 199 -26.30 1.09 -19.29
N THR A 200 -25.90 2.28 -18.84
CA THR A 200 -24.54 2.79 -18.97
C THR A 200 -23.96 3.03 -17.58
N ILE A 201 -22.78 2.46 -17.32
CA ILE A 201 -22.03 2.73 -16.09
C ILE A 201 -21.27 4.04 -16.25
N ASN A 202 -21.62 5.05 -15.45
CA ASN A 202 -21.05 6.40 -15.55
C ASN A 202 -19.81 6.58 -14.68
N SER A 203 -19.88 6.09 -13.45
CA SER A 203 -18.78 6.23 -12.48
C SER A 203 -18.84 5.17 -11.40
N VAL A 204 -17.70 5.00 -10.74
CA VAL A 204 -17.59 4.26 -9.48
C VAL A 204 -17.02 5.16 -8.43
N LYS A 205 -17.68 5.26 -7.29
CA LYS A 205 -17.24 6.03 -6.13
C LYS A 205 -16.78 5.08 -5.04
N LEU A 206 -15.52 5.23 -4.63
CA LEU A 206 -14.99 4.67 -3.40
C LEU A 206 -15.23 5.67 -2.26
N SER A 207 -15.78 5.24 -1.15
CA SER A 207 -16.00 6.07 0.04
C SER A 207 -15.78 5.27 1.33
N ARG A 208 -15.81 5.97 2.47
CA ARG A 208 -15.51 5.37 3.78
C ARG A 208 -14.14 4.66 3.81
N ALA A 209 -13.13 5.21 3.14
CA ALA A 209 -11.76 4.68 3.20
C ALA A 209 -10.92 5.48 4.21
N ALA A 210 -9.89 4.85 4.76
CA ALA A 210 -8.96 5.53 5.65
C ALA A 210 -8.17 6.60 4.90
N SER A 211 -8.05 7.80 5.47
CA SER A 211 -7.31 8.93 4.89
C SER A 211 -5.82 8.88 5.20
N GLN A 212 -5.39 8.04 6.12
CA GLN A 212 -4.01 7.91 6.58
C GLN A 212 -3.67 6.49 7.01
N SER A 213 -2.38 6.17 7.03
CA SER A 213 -1.83 4.92 7.54
C SER A 213 -0.46 5.16 8.17
N LEU A 214 -0.06 4.33 9.11
CA LEU A 214 1.32 4.29 9.59
C LEU A 214 2.25 3.84 8.45
N VAL A 215 3.41 4.50 8.30
CA VAL A 215 4.43 4.09 7.32
C VAL A 215 4.96 2.71 7.65
N VAL A 216 5.35 2.48 8.90
CA VAL A 216 5.68 1.15 9.42
C VAL A 216 4.40 0.48 9.94
N ALA A 217 4.25 -0.81 9.64
CA ALA A 217 3.07 -1.57 10.08
C ALA A 217 2.87 -1.47 11.60
N GLY A 218 1.66 -1.14 12.00
CA GLY A 218 1.22 -1.00 13.38
C GLY A 218 -0.29 -1.25 13.46
N GLU A 219 -0.93 -0.71 14.49
CA GLU A 219 -2.39 -0.81 14.63
C GLU A 219 -3.09 -0.01 13.53
N PRO A 220 -3.95 -0.65 12.72
CA PRO A 220 -4.67 0.04 11.66
C PRO A 220 -5.74 0.98 12.23
N SER A 221 -6.09 2.00 11.44
CA SER A 221 -7.13 2.96 11.83
C SER A 221 -8.49 2.28 12.04
N THR A 222 -9.09 2.54 13.19
CA THR A 222 -10.48 2.14 13.52
C THR A 222 -11.42 3.35 13.62
N GLY A 223 -10.89 4.55 13.37
CA GLY A 223 -11.65 5.81 13.43
C GLY A 223 -12.51 6.04 12.19
N THR A 224 -13.16 7.21 12.14
CA THR A 224 -13.99 7.60 11.00
C THR A 224 -13.17 7.64 9.71
N MET A 225 -13.63 6.91 8.71
CA MET A 225 -13.01 6.85 7.39
C MET A 225 -13.65 7.90 6.49
N THR A 226 -12.86 8.87 6.04
CA THR A 226 -13.36 10.07 5.34
C THR A 226 -12.90 10.18 3.90
N TYR A 227 -11.93 9.36 3.48
CA TYR A 227 -11.41 9.43 2.12
C TYR A 227 -12.44 8.94 1.10
N THR A 228 -12.61 9.72 0.05
CA THR A 228 -13.52 9.44 -1.07
C THR A 228 -12.81 9.72 -2.39
N HIS A 229 -13.02 8.86 -3.37
CA HIS A 229 -12.56 9.07 -4.74
C HIS A 229 -13.60 8.56 -5.73
N THR A 230 -13.84 9.32 -6.81
CA THR A 230 -14.74 8.92 -7.90
C THR A 230 -13.93 8.73 -9.17
N GLN A 231 -14.17 7.62 -9.85
CA GLN A 231 -13.46 7.25 -11.07
C GLN A 231 -14.46 6.90 -12.18
N THR A 232 -14.19 7.38 -13.40
CA THR A 232 -14.85 6.85 -14.59
C THR A 232 -14.23 5.49 -14.94
N PRO A 233 -14.98 4.40 -15.00
CA PRO A 233 -14.42 3.10 -15.28
C PRO A 233 -13.89 2.99 -16.71
N GLY A 234 -12.83 2.22 -16.90
CA GLY A 234 -12.40 1.78 -18.21
C GLY A 234 -13.32 0.70 -18.76
N THR A 235 -13.50 0.66 -20.08
CA THR A 235 -14.32 -0.35 -20.74
C THR A 235 -13.41 -1.35 -21.46
N ALA A 236 -13.61 -2.66 -21.22
CA ALA A 236 -12.95 -3.73 -21.94
C ALA A 236 -14.04 -4.75 -22.37
N SER A 237 -14.35 -4.80 -23.67
CA SER A 237 -15.43 -5.64 -24.22
C SER A 237 -16.79 -5.31 -23.53
N SER A 238 -17.39 -6.27 -22.85
CA SER A 238 -18.64 -6.13 -22.09
C SER A 238 -18.44 -5.84 -20.61
N LYS A 239 -17.23 -5.40 -20.21
CA LYS A 239 -16.85 -5.21 -18.81
C LYS A 239 -16.41 -3.79 -18.56
N TYR A 240 -16.78 -3.27 -17.39
CA TYR A 240 -16.38 -1.97 -16.89
C TYR A 240 -15.38 -2.20 -15.73
N ASN A 241 -14.18 -1.64 -15.84
CA ASN A 241 -13.09 -1.86 -14.88
C ASN A 241 -12.81 -0.59 -14.08
N SER A 242 -12.67 -0.73 -12.78
CA SER A 242 -12.24 0.35 -11.89
C SER A 242 -11.13 -0.15 -10.97
N LEU A 243 -10.20 0.74 -10.61
CA LEU A 243 -9.04 0.40 -9.79
C LEU A 243 -8.77 1.51 -8.78
N PHE A 244 -8.73 1.13 -7.51
CA PHE A 244 -8.48 2.05 -6.41
C PHE A 244 -7.36 1.53 -5.51
N TYR A 245 -6.64 2.46 -4.90
CA TYR A 245 -5.69 2.20 -3.83
C TYR A 245 -6.16 2.90 -2.56
N LEU A 246 -6.18 2.17 -1.45
CA LEU A 246 -6.66 2.67 -0.16
C LEU A 246 -5.80 2.12 0.98
N TYR A 247 -5.76 2.84 2.09
CA TYR A 247 -5.01 2.40 3.27
C TYR A 247 -5.72 1.27 4.02
N GLU A 248 -4.93 0.56 4.82
CA GLU A 248 -5.45 -0.47 5.73
C GLU A 248 -6.44 0.12 6.75
N THR A 249 -7.36 -0.74 7.16
CA THR A 249 -8.33 -0.42 8.22
C THR A 249 -8.43 -1.57 9.21
N GLY A 250 -8.85 -1.29 10.43
CA GLY A 250 -9.35 -2.30 11.36
C GLY A 250 -10.68 -2.90 10.90
N THR A 251 -11.33 -3.63 11.79
CA THR A 251 -12.66 -4.21 11.54
C THR A 251 -13.75 -3.16 11.72
N PHE A 252 -14.80 -3.27 10.90
CA PHE A 252 -15.98 -2.40 10.96
C PHE A 252 -17.26 -3.22 10.80
N ASP A 253 -18.31 -2.80 11.50
CA ASP A 253 -19.64 -3.39 11.33
C ASP A 253 -20.22 -3.06 9.95
N ALA A 254 -21.18 -3.87 9.52
CA ALA A 254 -21.97 -3.58 8.32
C ALA A 254 -22.61 -2.18 8.42
N GLY A 255 -22.60 -1.46 7.32
CA GLY A 255 -23.04 -0.05 7.28
C GLY A 255 -21.90 0.95 7.51
N SER A 256 -20.71 0.52 8.00
CA SER A 256 -19.54 1.38 8.25
C SER A 256 -18.29 0.98 7.48
N ARG A 257 -18.35 -0.09 6.70
CA ARG A 257 -17.24 -0.61 5.90
C ARG A 257 -16.92 0.28 4.71
N VAL A 258 -15.74 0.09 4.11
CA VAL A 258 -15.40 0.71 2.83
C VAL A 258 -16.49 0.40 1.82
N LEU A 259 -16.97 1.43 1.12
CA LEU A 259 -18.11 1.35 0.22
C LEU A 259 -17.70 1.68 -1.22
N LEU A 260 -18.10 0.82 -2.15
CA LEU A 260 -18.08 1.09 -3.58
C LEU A 260 -19.53 1.36 -4.03
N GLU A 261 -19.75 2.48 -4.72
CA GLU A 261 -21.04 2.86 -5.32
C GLU A 261 -20.86 2.94 -6.83
N ILE A 262 -21.52 2.03 -7.56
CA ILE A 262 -21.54 2.02 -9.03
C ILE A 262 -22.73 2.85 -9.46
N ASN A 263 -22.47 4.00 -10.11
CA ASN A 263 -23.49 4.90 -10.60
C ASN A 263 -23.72 4.65 -12.11
N ALA A 264 -24.94 4.42 -12.47
CA ALA A 264 -25.38 4.10 -13.82
C ALA A 264 -26.59 4.94 -14.23
N THR A 265 -26.80 5.09 -15.53
CA THR A 265 -28.03 5.61 -16.11
C THR A 265 -28.68 4.52 -16.90
N TYR A 266 -29.92 4.22 -16.59
CA TYR A 266 -30.81 3.36 -17.38
C TYR A 266 -31.65 4.23 -18.32
N ASP A 267 -31.70 3.86 -19.56
CA ASP A 267 -32.44 4.50 -20.67
C ASP A 267 -33.41 3.46 -21.22
N SER A 268 -34.69 3.66 -21.00
CA SER A 268 -35.71 2.59 -21.19
C SER A 268 -36.05 2.31 -22.65
N ASP A 269 -35.89 3.30 -23.54
CA ASP A 269 -36.06 3.11 -24.98
C ASP A 269 -34.72 2.88 -25.71
N GLY A 270 -33.59 3.06 -25.00
CA GLY A 270 -32.23 2.92 -25.53
C GLY A 270 -31.86 3.98 -26.56
N SER A 271 -32.62 5.06 -26.66
CA SER A 271 -32.42 6.14 -27.63
C SER A 271 -31.61 7.27 -27.02
N SER A 272 -30.39 7.49 -27.52
CA SER A 272 -29.55 8.60 -27.05
C SER A 272 -30.12 9.99 -27.40
N SER A 273 -31.16 10.08 -28.23
CA SER A 273 -31.78 11.33 -28.66
C SER A 273 -32.87 11.85 -27.72
N THR A 274 -33.36 11.02 -26.82
CA THR A 274 -34.33 11.35 -25.78
C THR A 274 -33.70 11.27 -24.40
N SER A 275 -34.27 11.93 -23.40
CA SER A 275 -33.79 11.91 -22.04
C SER A 275 -34.90 11.87 -21.00
N ASP A 276 -36.16 11.86 -21.44
CA ASP A 276 -37.34 11.91 -20.61
C ASP A 276 -37.69 10.56 -19.93
N ASP A 277 -37.07 9.49 -20.41
CA ASP A 277 -37.23 8.12 -19.91
C ASP A 277 -35.94 7.56 -19.25
N ARG A 278 -34.96 8.44 -18.91
CA ARG A 278 -33.75 8.09 -18.21
C ARG A 278 -33.91 8.10 -16.70
N SER A 279 -33.31 7.13 -16.06
CA SER A 279 -33.28 7.02 -14.60
C SER A 279 -31.89 6.72 -14.09
N ASP A 280 -31.47 7.45 -13.05
CA ASP A 280 -30.21 7.18 -12.38
C ASP A 280 -30.35 6.01 -11.39
N VAL A 281 -29.40 5.10 -11.43
CA VAL A 281 -29.37 3.89 -10.62
C VAL A 281 -28.01 3.82 -9.89
N THR A 282 -28.03 3.45 -8.62
CA THR A 282 -26.81 3.25 -7.84
C THR A 282 -26.81 1.87 -7.19
N TYR A 283 -25.71 1.14 -7.39
CA TYR A 283 -25.47 -0.15 -6.75
C TYR A 283 -24.39 0.01 -5.69
N SER A 284 -24.70 -0.35 -4.45
CA SER A 284 -23.82 -0.18 -3.29
C SER A 284 -23.21 -1.50 -2.84
N ILE A 285 -21.89 -1.56 -2.73
CA ILE A 285 -21.13 -2.74 -2.38
C ILE A 285 -20.22 -2.41 -1.20
N GLU A 286 -20.51 -2.97 -0.03
CA GLU A 286 -19.57 -2.90 1.09
C GLU A 286 -18.47 -3.95 0.94
N LEU A 287 -17.22 -3.54 1.11
CA LEU A 287 -16.10 -4.47 1.11
C LEU A 287 -16.09 -5.25 2.44
N THR A 288 -16.32 -6.56 2.35
CA THR A 288 -16.29 -7.46 3.51
C THR A 288 -14.87 -7.73 4.02
N GLY A 289 -13.86 -7.42 3.19
CA GLY A 289 -12.47 -7.58 3.52
C GLY A 289 -12.08 -9.05 3.79
N LYS A 290 -11.03 -9.25 4.58
CA LYS A 290 -10.62 -10.57 5.04
C LYS A 290 -11.59 -11.11 6.11
N ALA A 291 -12.02 -10.23 7.01
CA ALA A 291 -13.02 -10.50 8.04
C ALA A 291 -13.60 -9.17 8.52
N ALA A 292 -14.90 -9.09 8.74
CA ALA A 292 -15.59 -7.92 9.32
C ALA A 292 -15.18 -6.57 8.68
N GLY A 293 -14.99 -6.53 7.37
CA GLY A 293 -14.64 -5.29 6.64
C GLY A 293 -13.19 -4.82 6.79
N GLN A 294 -12.30 -5.61 7.39
CA GLN A 294 -10.90 -5.28 7.53
C GLN A 294 -10.19 -5.20 6.17
N ILE A 295 -9.55 -4.08 5.90
CA ILE A 295 -8.66 -3.91 4.76
C ILE A 295 -7.22 -4.08 5.25
N LEU A 296 -6.47 -5.01 4.67
CA LEU A 296 -5.07 -5.27 5.01
C LEU A 296 -4.15 -4.47 4.08
N ARG A 297 -3.08 -3.88 4.62
CA ARG A 297 -2.01 -3.34 3.79
C ARG A 297 -1.46 -4.42 2.87
N ASN A 298 -1.01 -4.03 1.69
CA ASN A 298 -0.52 -4.97 0.68
C ASN A 298 -1.57 -6.03 0.27
N GLY A 299 -2.85 -5.83 0.57
CA GLY A 299 -3.95 -6.72 0.16
C GLY A 299 -4.41 -6.42 -1.27
N TYR A 300 -4.82 -7.44 -2.00
CA TYR A 300 -5.44 -7.33 -3.31
C TYR A 300 -6.88 -7.83 -3.27
N TYR A 301 -7.82 -6.89 -3.41
CA TYR A 301 -9.26 -7.13 -3.36
C TYR A 301 -9.81 -7.10 -4.77
N ARG A 302 -10.30 -8.24 -5.25
CA ARG A 302 -11.00 -8.35 -6.54
C ARG A 302 -12.48 -8.42 -6.29
N VAL A 303 -13.22 -7.45 -6.83
CA VAL A 303 -14.67 -7.34 -6.71
C VAL A 303 -15.28 -7.55 -8.07
N ALA A 304 -16.04 -8.63 -8.24
CA ALA A 304 -16.86 -8.86 -9.43
C ALA A 304 -18.30 -8.47 -9.11
N ALA A 305 -18.85 -7.54 -9.87
CA ALA A 305 -20.23 -7.11 -9.78
C ALA A 305 -20.95 -7.48 -11.08
N ASN A 306 -22.01 -8.30 -10.97
CA ASN A 306 -22.84 -8.70 -12.10
C ASN A 306 -24.23 -8.08 -11.93
N ILE A 307 -24.54 -7.09 -12.75
CA ILE A 307 -25.80 -6.34 -12.67
C ILE A 307 -26.88 -7.13 -13.42
N THR A 308 -27.91 -7.59 -12.69
CA THR A 308 -29.01 -8.39 -13.19
C THR A 308 -30.35 -7.63 -13.23
N GLY A 309 -30.40 -6.41 -12.65
CA GLY A 309 -31.61 -5.59 -12.60
C GLY A 309 -31.35 -4.15 -12.14
N LEU A 310 -32.43 -3.37 -11.99
CA LEU A 310 -32.40 -1.93 -11.74
C LEU A 310 -32.35 -1.53 -10.25
N VAL A 311 -32.58 -2.45 -9.32
CA VAL A 311 -32.63 -2.13 -7.89
C VAL A 311 -31.50 -2.85 -7.17
N GLY A 312 -31.02 -2.28 -6.07
CA GLY A 312 -29.80 -2.71 -5.35
C GLY A 312 -29.76 -4.16 -4.86
N GLN A 313 -30.85 -4.92 -4.93
CA GLN A 313 -30.92 -6.36 -4.68
C GLN A 313 -30.66 -7.20 -5.95
N ASP A 314 -30.66 -6.58 -7.10
CA ASP A 314 -30.47 -7.21 -8.41
C ASP A 314 -29.02 -7.14 -8.90
N CYS A 315 -28.07 -7.02 -7.98
CA CYS A 315 -26.67 -7.07 -8.28
C CYS A 315 -26.01 -8.23 -7.52
N GLN A 316 -25.52 -9.21 -8.26
CA GLN A 316 -24.72 -10.29 -7.68
C GLN A 316 -23.29 -9.81 -7.52
N VAL A 317 -22.76 -9.85 -6.30
CA VAL A 317 -21.43 -9.41 -5.98
C VAL A 317 -20.60 -10.54 -5.41
N SER A 318 -19.41 -10.73 -5.99
CA SER A 318 -18.39 -11.63 -5.47
C SER A 318 -17.15 -10.83 -5.11
N VAL A 319 -16.64 -10.98 -3.89
CA VAL A 319 -15.43 -10.33 -3.41
C VAL A 319 -14.39 -11.40 -3.11
N THR A 320 -13.23 -11.32 -3.76
CA THR A 320 -12.10 -12.21 -3.52
C THR A 320 -10.94 -11.39 -2.95
N VAL A 321 -10.37 -11.87 -1.85
CA VAL A 321 -9.23 -11.23 -1.19
C VAL A 321 -8.01 -12.10 -1.34
N ALA A 322 -6.91 -11.51 -1.82
CA ALA A 322 -5.62 -12.18 -1.93
C ALA A 322 -4.52 -11.30 -1.32
N ASP A 323 -3.41 -11.89 -0.94
CA ASP A 323 -2.18 -11.13 -0.73
C ASP A 323 -1.70 -10.63 -2.11
N TRP A 324 -1.29 -9.37 -2.19
CA TRP A 324 -0.84 -8.76 -3.46
C TRP A 324 0.39 -9.46 -4.06
N GLU A 325 1.12 -10.19 -3.25
CA GLU A 325 2.35 -10.90 -3.62
C GLU A 325 2.19 -12.43 -3.63
N THR A 326 1.25 -12.95 -2.85
CA THR A 326 0.91 -14.38 -2.77
C THR A 326 -0.61 -14.56 -2.83
N PRO A 327 -1.20 -14.72 -4.02
CA PRO A 327 -2.64 -14.80 -4.17
C PRO A 327 -3.22 -16.06 -3.50
N VAL A 328 -4.05 -15.86 -2.47
CA VAL A 328 -4.93 -16.90 -1.92
C VAL A 328 -6.35 -16.56 -2.33
N THR A 329 -6.98 -17.43 -3.11
CA THR A 329 -8.35 -17.22 -3.57
C THR A 329 -9.34 -17.68 -2.51
N GLN A 330 -10.15 -16.77 -2.00
CA GLN A 330 -11.34 -17.10 -1.21
C GLN A 330 -12.55 -16.48 -1.89
N SER A 331 -13.46 -17.31 -2.40
CA SER A 331 -14.74 -16.86 -2.97
C SER A 331 -15.78 -16.77 -1.86
N VAL A 332 -16.48 -15.67 -1.78
CA VAL A 332 -17.67 -15.51 -0.96
C VAL A 332 -18.83 -15.14 -1.89
N ASP A 333 -19.75 -16.06 -2.07
CA ASP A 333 -21.01 -15.77 -2.76
C ASP A 333 -21.93 -15.04 -1.78
N LEU A 334 -22.27 -13.81 -2.12
CA LEU A 334 -23.30 -13.04 -1.43
C LEU A 334 -24.53 -13.02 -2.35
N GLY A 335 -25.41 -14.02 -2.17
CA GLY A 335 -26.65 -13.97 -2.90
C GLY A 335 -27.41 -15.27 -2.87
N ALA A 336 -28.56 -15.30 -2.28
CA ALA A 336 -29.73 -16.03 -2.66
C ALA A 336 -30.95 -15.17 -2.31
#